data_c1f26832dbafbd17e8332e87a5043640
#
_entry.id   c1f26832dbafbd17e8332e87a5043640
#
_cell.length_a   1.000
_cell.length_b   1.000
_cell.length_c   1.000
_cell.angle_alpha   90.00
_cell.angle_beta   90.00
_cell.angle_gamma   90.00
#
_symmetry.space_group_name_H-M   'P 1'
#
loop_
_entity.id
_entity.type
_entity.pdbx_description
1 polymer ?
#
loop_
_entity_poly.entity_id
_entity_poly.type
_entity_poly.pdbx_seq_one_letter_code
_entity_poly.pdbx_strand_id
1 'polypeptide(L)'
;MYSLIEDIKKLLSVMLPILVAQISTAGITFINTTMAGHAGSDDLAGVSVGAGLFYPLLASIVGLLMAGTPLMATLLGEKKPEGLPYVVRGGLLIGLVISFLFGAAYVLFIDDLLTSLTLEAEVAYVARYYLMTMVGVVFFISMIVPLRCLTDTAGSTSTSMKLFLMAPPVNAVFNYLFIYGHFGLPRLGGIGAGLATMLTYGFLLVLFLIVVLKSSALKGHEIFHSILVKRSDVKEYLIVGVPSGLSIFMEMSLFSLIIVFLARYGTDTLAAYQIADNFASLVYMLPVSCSMALTILIATAVGAHDIPLARRYKKAGFVVALSGAAMTAAMTVLFRSSIGNMYTSDAIVASIAGQFLIYSAGWQLFDAISTPIQGILRGLKDTRVSFVLMVIAYWGGCFPMSLFLDHVVGLGADSYWLGLVFGVGCSAMLMILRLVYVERVMDREALPSFAFFMHRKITHPAAVHAVVASNVKQAKELLAFPDLYMQFSKENKFVFQP
;
A
#
# COMPACT_ATOMS: atom_id res chain seq x y z
N MET A 1 -16.95 -20.34 17.67
CA MET A 1 -17.65 -19.07 17.41
C MET A 1 -17.10 -17.91 18.25
N TYR A 2 -16.94 -18.03 19.56
CA TYR A 2 -16.35 -17.01 20.45
C TYR A 2 -14.96 -16.54 19.97
N SER A 3 -14.06 -17.45 19.57
CA SER A 3 -12.72 -17.09 19.13
C SER A 3 -12.70 -16.25 17.83
N LEU A 4 -13.59 -16.49 16.88
CA LEU A 4 -13.66 -15.72 15.62
C LEU A 4 -14.13 -14.29 15.87
N ILE A 5 -15.08 -14.08 16.78
CA ILE A 5 -15.56 -12.73 17.15
C ILE A 5 -14.44 -11.93 17.80
N GLU A 6 -13.63 -12.55 18.65
CA GLU A 6 -12.46 -11.92 19.28
C GLU A 6 -11.40 -11.54 18.24
N ASP A 7 -11.14 -12.44 17.28
CA ASP A 7 -10.21 -12.18 16.18
C ASP A 7 -10.69 -11.02 15.29
N ILE A 8 -11.99 -10.98 14.98
CA ILE A 8 -12.60 -9.86 14.24
C ILE A 8 -12.48 -8.56 15.04
N LYS A 9 -12.78 -8.57 16.35
CA LYS A 9 -12.61 -7.38 17.21
C LYS A 9 -11.15 -6.90 17.20
N LYS A 10 -10.20 -7.82 17.30
CA LYS A 10 -8.78 -7.49 17.24
C LYS A 10 -8.40 -6.90 15.90
N LEU A 11 -8.85 -7.51 14.78
CA LEU A 11 -8.63 -6.98 13.44
C LEU A 11 -9.22 -5.58 13.28
N LEU A 12 -10.47 -5.37 13.68
CA LEU A 12 -11.13 -4.07 13.60
C LEU A 12 -10.42 -3.01 14.47
N SER A 13 -9.91 -3.38 15.62
CA SER A 13 -9.16 -2.45 16.50
C SER A 13 -7.87 -1.92 15.87
N VAL A 14 -7.28 -2.67 14.93
CA VAL A 14 -6.11 -2.25 14.14
C VAL A 14 -6.55 -1.57 12.85
N MET A 15 -7.55 -2.11 12.16
CA MET A 15 -8.02 -1.68 10.85
C MET A 15 -8.71 -0.32 10.87
N LEU A 16 -9.63 -0.07 11.84
CA LEU A 16 -10.41 1.17 11.87
C LEU A 16 -9.56 2.42 12.05
N PRO A 17 -8.55 2.45 12.94
CA PRO A 17 -7.63 3.57 13.00
C PRO A 17 -6.86 3.80 11.69
N ILE A 18 -6.46 2.73 11.00
CA ILE A 18 -5.79 2.83 9.69
C ILE A 18 -6.75 3.43 8.66
N LEU A 19 -8.02 2.98 8.63
CA LEU A 19 -9.05 3.51 7.73
C LEU A 19 -9.26 5.01 7.95
N VAL A 20 -9.38 5.46 9.19
CA VAL A 20 -9.53 6.89 9.52
C VAL A 20 -8.30 7.69 9.07
N ALA A 21 -7.09 7.15 9.24
CA ALA A 21 -5.88 7.80 8.75
C ALA A 21 -5.86 7.92 7.22
N GLN A 22 -6.33 6.90 6.48
CA GLN A 22 -6.44 6.93 5.02
C GLN A 22 -7.47 7.97 4.56
N ILE A 23 -8.65 8.01 5.18
CA ILE A 23 -9.68 9.02 4.90
C ILE A 23 -9.14 10.44 5.18
N SER A 24 -8.38 10.62 6.26
CA SER A 24 -7.75 11.92 6.58
C SER A 24 -6.77 12.35 5.49
N THR A 25 -5.98 11.42 4.96
CA THR A 25 -5.05 11.71 3.85
C THR A 25 -5.81 12.11 2.58
N ALA A 26 -6.91 11.43 2.24
CA ALA A 26 -7.77 11.82 1.13
C ALA A 26 -8.40 13.20 1.33
N GLY A 27 -8.72 13.55 2.58
CA GLY A 27 -9.21 14.87 2.96
C GLY A 27 -8.24 16.01 2.60
N ILE A 28 -6.94 15.79 2.70
CA ILE A 28 -5.93 16.78 2.25
C ILE A 28 -6.06 17.05 0.74
N THR A 29 -6.16 16.00 -0.05
CA THR A 29 -6.33 16.12 -1.51
C THR A 29 -7.61 16.85 -1.87
N PHE A 30 -8.72 16.51 -1.20
CA PHE A 30 -10.00 17.19 -1.39
C PHE A 30 -9.93 18.69 -1.07
N ILE A 31 -9.32 19.05 0.06
CA ILE A 31 -9.14 20.45 0.49
C ILE A 31 -8.27 21.20 -0.54
N ASN A 32 -7.15 20.61 -0.95
CA ASN A 32 -6.25 21.22 -1.94
C ASN A 32 -6.97 21.52 -3.25
N THR A 33 -7.68 20.53 -3.82
CA THR A 33 -8.40 20.67 -5.08
C THR A 33 -9.52 21.69 -4.98
N THR A 34 -10.31 21.64 -3.91
CA THR A 34 -11.43 22.57 -3.70
C THR A 34 -10.93 24.01 -3.53
N MET A 35 -9.92 24.23 -2.71
CA MET A 35 -9.42 25.58 -2.45
C MET A 35 -8.64 26.14 -3.64
N ALA A 36 -7.88 25.32 -4.40
CA ALA A 36 -7.25 25.75 -5.64
C ALA A 36 -8.29 26.11 -6.71
N GLY A 37 -9.38 25.36 -6.81
CA GLY A 37 -10.48 25.65 -7.73
C GLY A 37 -11.17 26.99 -7.46
N HIS A 38 -11.27 27.42 -6.20
CA HIS A 38 -11.79 28.75 -5.84
C HIS A 38 -10.77 29.90 -6.09
N ALA A 39 -9.49 29.57 -6.27
CA ALA A 39 -8.47 30.57 -6.59
C ALA A 39 -8.46 30.93 -8.07
N GLY A 40 -8.66 29.96 -8.97
CA GLY A 40 -8.71 30.17 -10.42
C GLY A 40 -8.74 28.85 -11.20
N SER A 41 -9.20 28.92 -12.46
CA SER A 41 -9.24 27.76 -13.38
C SER A 41 -7.83 27.24 -13.69
N ASP A 42 -6.89 28.14 -13.95
CA ASP A 42 -5.50 27.82 -14.31
C ASP A 42 -4.74 27.23 -13.11
N ASP A 43 -5.02 27.76 -11.91
CA ASP A 43 -4.53 27.20 -10.65
C ASP A 43 -5.00 25.76 -10.45
N LEU A 44 -6.31 25.50 -10.66
CA LEU A 44 -6.88 24.14 -10.55
C LEU A 44 -6.29 23.22 -11.62
N ALA A 45 -6.17 23.68 -12.87
CA ALA A 45 -5.59 22.90 -13.96
C ALA A 45 -4.13 22.53 -13.68
N GLY A 46 -3.31 23.50 -13.24
CA GLY A 46 -1.92 23.28 -12.92
C GLY A 46 -1.72 22.30 -11.75
N VAL A 47 -2.50 22.44 -10.69
CA VAL A 47 -2.52 21.49 -9.55
C VAL A 47 -2.95 20.10 -10.02
N SER A 48 -3.97 19.99 -10.85
CA SER A 48 -4.48 18.71 -11.34
C SER A 48 -3.45 17.97 -12.21
N VAL A 49 -2.77 18.68 -13.12
CA VAL A 49 -1.68 18.11 -13.92
C VAL A 49 -0.52 17.67 -13.02
N GLY A 50 -0.09 18.53 -12.11
CA GLY A 50 1.00 18.20 -11.17
C GLY A 50 0.66 17.01 -10.28
N ALA A 51 -0.54 16.96 -9.75
CA ALA A 51 -1.03 15.85 -8.92
C ALA A 51 -1.11 14.53 -9.71
N GLY A 52 -1.63 14.56 -10.94
CA GLY A 52 -1.73 13.38 -11.80
C GLY A 52 -0.37 12.73 -12.11
N LEU A 53 0.66 13.55 -12.31
CA LEU A 53 2.04 13.08 -12.52
C LEU A 53 2.69 12.56 -11.22
N PHE A 54 2.37 13.19 -10.10
CA PHE A 54 3.03 12.96 -8.83
C PHE A 54 2.48 11.77 -8.05
N TYR A 55 1.15 11.62 -7.94
CA TYR A 55 0.54 10.64 -7.04
C TYR A 55 0.90 9.18 -7.32
N PRO A 56 1.02 8.69 -8.57
CA PRO A 56 1.45 7.30 -8.82
C PRO A 56 2.86 7.03 -8.28
N LEU A 57 3.77 8.00 -8.43
CA LEU A 57 5.12 7.90 -7.92
C LEU A 57 5.15 7.94 -6.40
N LEU A 58 4.40 8.86 -5.78
CA LEU A 58 4.28 8.95 -4.33
C LEU A 58 3.72 7.67 -3.73
N ALA A 59 2.64 7.12 -4.28
CA ALA A 59 2.03 5.88 -3.82
C ALA A 59 3.01 4.70 -3.89
N SER A 60 3.82 4.64 -4.96
CA SER A 60 4.89 3.65 -5.12
C SER A 60 5.97 3.79 -4.04
N ILE A 61 6.42 5.01 -3.76
CA ILE A 61 7.42 5.30 -2.70
C ILE A 61 6.88 4.90 -1.33
N VAL A 62 5.64 5.27 -1.01
CA VAL A 62 4.97 4.87 0.23
C VAL A 62 4.87 3.36 0.33
N GLY A 63 4.44 2.67 -0.74
CA GLY A 63 4.35 1.22 -0.80
C GLY A 63 5.69 0.51 -0.57
N LEU A 64 6.80 1.06 -1.11
CA LEU A 64 8.15 0.57 -0.85
C LEU A 64 8.52 0.73 0.62
N LEU A 65 8.30 1.91 1.18
CA LEU A 65 8.68 2.23 2.56
C LEU A 65 7.80 1.53 3.60
N MET A 66 6.57 1.16 3.26
CA MET A 66 5.68 0.34 4.10
C MET A 66 6.20 -1.10 4.33
N ALA A 67 7.26 -1.53 3.63
CA ALA A 67 7.95 -2.78 3.94
C ALA A 67 8.50 -2.84 5.38
N GLY A 68 8.72 -1.71 6.01
CA GLY A 68 9.03 -1.64 7.44
C GLY A 68 7.99 -2.33 8.33
N THR A 69 6.71 -2.29 7.97
CA THR A 69 5.61 -2.90 8.74
C THR A 69 5.80 -4.40 8.97
N PRO A 70 5.88 -5.25 7.92
CA PRO A 70 6.05 -6.69 8.15
C PRO A 70 7.39 -7.04 8.78
N LEU A 71 8.46 -6.27 8.51
CA LEU A 71 9.76 -6.50 9.11
C LEU A 71 9.74 -6.25 10.63
N MET A 72 9.19 -5.12 11.06
CA MET A 72 9.08 -4.78 12.48
C MET A 72 8.08 -5.67 13.21
N ALA A 73 6.92 -5.96 12.60
CA ALA A 73 5.90 -6.83 13.18
C ALA A 73 6.45 -8.26 13.43
N THR A 74 7.26 -8.80 12.51
CA THR A 74 7.93 -10.09 12.69
C THR A 74 8.89 -10.06 13.87
N LEU A 75 9.74 -9.03 13.98
CA LEU A 75 10.68 -8.88 15.10
C LEU A 75 9.97 -8.79 16.45
N LEU A 76 8.83 -8.09 16.51
CA LEU A 76 8.02 -8.02 17.72
C LEU A 76 7.41 -9.37 18.07
N GLY A 77 6.94 -10.13 17.08
CA GLY A 77 6.48 -11.50 17.26
C GLY A 77 7.58 -12.42 17.80
N GLU A 78 8.80 -12.30 17.27
CA GLU A 78 10.00 -13.03 17.73
C GLU A 78 10.50 -12.58 19.12
N LYS A 79 9.88 -11.56 19.71
CA LYS A 79 10.33 -10.92 20.97
C LYS A 79 11.77 -10.38 20.90
N LYS A 80 12.14 -9.82 19.74
CA LYS A 80 13.46 -9.21 19.48
C LYS A 80 13.33 -7.71 19.19
N PRO A 81 12.87 -6.89 20.15
CA PRO A 81 12.68 -5.45 19.94
C PRO A 81 13.98 -4.71 19.64
N GLU A 82 15.13 -5.24 20.04
CA GLU A 82 16.45 -4.68 19.74
C GLU A 82 16.78 -4.60 18.24
N GLY A 83 16.03 -5.33 17.40
CA GLY A 83 16.14 -5.24 15.95
C GLY A 83 15.42 -4.03 15.33
N LEU A 84 14.44 -3.46 16.02
CA LEU A 84 13.58 -2.37 15.50
C LEU A 84 14.38 -1.13 15.07
N PRO A 85 15.36 -0.62 15.85
CA PRO A 85 16.14 0.55 15.46
C PRO A 85 16.85 0.39 14.12
N TYR A 86 17.34 -0.79 13.80
CA TYR A 86 18.03 -1.05 12.53
C TYR A 86 17.08 -1.00 11.34
N VAL A 87 15.87 -1.55 11.48
CA VAL A 87 14.84 -1.50 10.43
C VAL A 87 14.37 -0.06 10.21
N VAL A 88 14.14 0.71 11.27
CA VAL A 88 13.74 2.13 11.16
C VAL A 88 14.83 2.94 10.46
N ARG A 89 16.09 2.82 10.90
CA ARG A 89 17.23 3.51 10.28
C ARG A 89 17.40 3.12 8.81
N GLY A 90 17.23 1.82 8.49
CA GLY A 90 17.24 1.34 7.11
C GLY A 90 16.17 2.01 6.26
N GLY A 91 14.95 2.10 6.78
CA GLY A 91 13.84 2.81 6.13
C GLY A 91 14.09 4.31 5.95
N LEU A 92 14.63 4.98 6.98
CA LEU A 92 14.99 6.40 6.90
C LEU A 92 16.10 6.65 5.88
N LEU A 93 17.13 5.81 5.83
CA LEU A 93 18.19 5.91 4.83
C LEU A 93 17.67 5.72 3.41
N ILE A 94 16.85 4.68 3.20
CA ILE A 94 16.21 4.44 1.89
C ILE A 94 15.33 5.63 1.51
N GLY A 95 14.54 6.15 2.44
CA GLY A 95 13.70 7.32 2.24
C GLY A 95 14.50 8.57 1.86
N LEU A 96 15.64 8.81 2.52
CA LEU A 96 16.55 9.92 2.20
C LEU A 96 17.13 9.78 0.78
N VAL A 97 17.57 8.59 0.41
CA VAL A 97 18.11 8.31 -0.94
C VAL A 97 17.02 8.50 -2.00
N ILE A 98 15.82 8.00 -1.77
CA ILE A 98 14.68 8.18 -2.68
C ILE A 98 14.35 9.66 -2.85
N SER A 99 14.31 10.42 -1.75
CA SER A 99 14.03 11.87 -1.79
C SER A 99 15.08 12.63 -2.59
N PHE A 100 16.36 12.26 -2.43
CA PHE A 100 17.44 12.86 -3.21
C PHE A 100 17.32 12.52 -4.71
N LEU A 101 17.07 11.25 -5.03
CA LEU A 101 16.89 10.80 -6.42
C LEU A 101 15.68 11.47 -7.07
N PHE A 102 14.58 11.62 -6.32
CA PHE A 102 13.38 12.29 -6.81
C PHE A 102 13.64 13.78 -7.07
N GLY A 103 14.34 14.46 -6.16
CA GLY A 103 14.74 15.86 -6.34
C GLY A 103 15.69 16.04 -7.53
N ALA A 104 16.65 15.14 -7.72
CA ALA A 104 17.55 15.15 -8.88
C ALA A 104 16.76 14.91 -10.19
N ALA A 105 15.83 13.94 -10.20
CA ALA A 105 14.98 13.68 -11.36
C ALA A 105 14.10 14.90 -11.69
N TYR A 106 13.55 15.57 -10.69
CA TYR A 106 12.81 16.82 -10.89
C TYR A 106 13.67 17.86 -11.61
N VAL A 107 14.86 18.14 -11.10
CA VAL A 107 15.75 19.17 -11.69
C VAL A 107 16.17 18.82 -13.11
N LEU A 108 16.39 17.54 -13.41
CA LEU A 108 16.88 17.09 -14.71
C LEU A 108 15.79 17.00 -15.79
N PHE A 109 14.57 16.64 -15.41
CA PHE A 109 13.55 16.21 -16.39
C PHE A 109 12.28 17.08 -16.40
N ILE A 110 12.10 18.03 -15.46
CA ILE A 110 10.84 18.77 -15.34
C ILE A 110 10.53 19.60 -16.59
N ASP A 111 11.52 20.24 -17.17
CA ASP A 111 11.33 21.12 -18.33
C ASP A 111 10.96 20.31 -19.57
N ASP A 112 11.64 19.20 -19.83
CA ASP A 112 11.35 18.31 -20.95
C ASP A 112 9.95 17.68 -20.80
N LEU A 113 9.59 17.29 -19.58
CA LEU A 113 8.29 16.69 -19.27
C LEU A 113 7.16 17.69 -19.54
N LEU A 114 7.22 18.90 -18.99
CA LEU A 114 6.17 19.90 -19.17
C LEU A 114 6.06 20.39 -20.62
N THR A 115 7.19 20.51 -21.32
CA THR A 115 7.20 20.88 -22.74
C THR A 115 6.51 19.81 -23.60
N SER A 116 6.68 18.52 -23.26
CA SER A 116 6.04 17.41 -23.99
C SER A 116 4.51 17.40 -23.86
N LEU A 117 3.98 18.02 -22.80
CA LEU A 117 2.53 18.03 -22.51
C LEU A 117 1.78 19.16 -23.22
N THR A 118 2.46 20.05 -23.94
CA THR A 118 1.85 21.17 -24.71
C THR A 118 0.81 21.97 -23.92
N LEU A 119 1.13 22.31 -22.67
CA LEU A 119 0.23 23.04 -21.76
C LEU A 119 0.24 24.54 -22.05
N GLU A 120 -0.84 25.23 -21.67
CA GLU A 120 -0.84 26.70 -21.62
C GLU A 120 0.22 27.21 -20.65
N ALA A 121 0.83 28.36 -20.96
CA ALA A 121 1.98 28.86 -20.22
C ALA A 121 1.72 29.03 -18.71
N GLU A 122 0.53 29.53 -18.34
CA GLU A 122 0.15 29.73 -16.93
C GLU A 122 -0.03 28.40 -16.22
N VAL A 123 -0.72 27.43 -16.85
CA VAL A 123 -0.91 26.07 -16.31
C VAL A 123 0.45 25.36 -16.14
N ALA A 124 1.35 25.48 -17.12
CA ALA A 124 2.70 24.91 -17.04
C ALA A 124 3.51 25.53 -15.90
N TYR A 125 3.39 26.86 -15.70
CA TYR A 125 4.03 27.58 -14.61
C TYR A 125 3.54 27.06 -13.24
N VAL A 126 2.24 26.99 -13.02
CA VAL A 126 1.66 26.47 -11.77
C VAL A 126 2.07 25.01 -11.55
N ALA A 127 1.95 24.15 -12.56
CA ALA A 127 2.33 22.73 -12.47
C ALA A 127 3.81 22.55 -12.10
N ARG A 128 4.70 23.34 -12.70
CA ARG A 128 6.13 23.31 -12.42
C ARG A 128 6.43 23.57 -10.95
N TYR A 129 5.96 24.70 -10.42
CA TYR A 129 6.25 25.08 -9.04
C TYR A 129 5.47 24.23 -8.02
N TYR A 130 4.28 23.74 -8.38
CA TYR A 130 3.58 22.73 -7.58
C TYR A 130 4.43 21.46 -7.44
N LEU A 131 4.96 20.92 -8.53
CA LEU A 131 5.83 19.74 -8.52
C LEU A 131 7.14 20.01 -7.75
N MET A 132 7.67 21.22 -7.78
CA MET A 132 8.81 21.60 -6.95
C MET A 132 8.50 21.46 -5.46
N THR A 133 7.33 21.88 -5.00
CA THR A 133 6.94 21.69 -3.60
C THR A 133 6.74 20.22 -3.26
N MET A 134 6.32 19.40 -4.23
CA MET A 134 6.15 17.96 -4.07
C MET A 134 7.49 17.22 -3.80
N VAL A 135 8.63 17.76 -4.23
CA VAL A 135 9.95 17.24 -3.83
C VAL A 135 10.10 17.28 -2.31
N GLY A 136 9.69 18.39 -1.66
CA GLY A 136 9.67 18.51 -0.21
C GLY A 136 8.66 17.55 0.45
N VAL A 137 7.50 17.35 -0.18
CA VAL A 137 6.50 16.36 0.28
C VAL A 137 7.10 14.95 0.29
N VAL A 138 7.81 14.54 -0.77
CA VAL A 138 8.49 13.23 -0.83
C VAL A 138 9.49 13.08 0.31
N PHE A 139 10.28 14.13 0.59
CA PHE A 139 11.23 14.10 1.70
C PHE A 139 10.51 13.85 3.04
N PHE A 140 9.50 14.64 3.37
CA PHE A 140 8.79 14.50 4.64
C PHE A 140 8.06 13.17 4.75
N ILE A 141 7.35 12.73 3.72
CA ILE A 141 6.65 11.43 3.72
C ILE A 141 7.65 10.28 3.86
N SER A 142 8.79 10.34 3.17
CA SER A 142 9.82 9.32 3.25
C SER A 142 10.42 9.18 4.64
N MET A 143 10.42 10.25 5.42
CA MET A 143 10.82 10.21 6.85
C MET A 143 9.67 9.76 7.75
N ILE A 144 8.43 10.13 7.45
CA ILE A 144 7.25 9.76 8.24
C ILE A 144 6.96 8.26 8.15
N VAL A 145 7.01 7.66 6.96
CA VAL A 145 6.53 6.28 6.76
C VAL A 145 7.28 5.26 7.62
N PRO A 146 8.62 5.24 7.74
CA PRO A 146 9.31 4.34 8.66
C PRO A 146 8.94 4.55 10.14
N LEU A 147 8.71 5.80 10.57
CA LEU A 147 8.26 6.13 11.91
C LEU A 147 6.81 5.69 12.15
N ARG A 148 5.95 5.83 11.14
CA ARG A 148 4.58 5.30 11.14
C ARG A 148 4.58 3.78 11.27
N CYS A 149 5.40 3.07 10.48
CA CYS A 149 5.52 1.61 10.59
C CYS A 149 5.88 1.17 12.01
N LEU A 150 6.81 1.88 12.66
CA LEU A 150 7.18 1.64 14.05
C LEU A 150 6.01 1.92 15.01
N THR A 151 5.33 3.05 14.85
CA THR A 151 4.20 3.43 15.70
C THR A 151 3.04 2.46 15.56
N ASP A 152 2.75 2.01 14.33
CA ASP A 152 1.64 1.08 14.03
C ASP A 152 1.92 -0.34 14.54
N THR A 153 3.19 -0.77 14.60
CA THR A 153 3.57 -2.12 15.00
C THR A 153 3.93 -2.22 16.48
N ALA A 154 4.83 -1.38 16.98
CA ALA A 154 5.33 -1.41 18.36
C ALA A 154 4.52 -0.54 19.31
N GLY A 155 3.79 0.44 18.80
CA GLY A 155 2.92 1.31 19.56
C GLY A 155 1.44 0.98 19.38
N SER A 156 0.71 1.87 18.73
CA SER A 156 -0.72 1.71 18.45
C SER A 156 -1.09 2.41 17.14
N THR A 157 -1.84 1.74 16.29
CA THR A 157 -2.43 2.33 15.07
C THR A 157 -3.35 3.52 15.39
N SER A 158 -3.95 3.55 16.58
CA SER A 158 -4.74 4.70 17.07
C SER A 158 -3.89 5.95 17.27
N THR A 159 -2.61 5.82 17.58
CA THR A 159 -1.70 6.96 17.70
C THR A 159 -1.46 7.58 16.33
N SER A 160 -1.09 6.78 15.32
CA SER A 160 -0.96 7.25 13.94
C SER A 160 -2.25 7.88 13.42
N MET A 161 -3.41 7.29 13.72
CA MET A 161 -4.72 7.85 13.38
C MET A 161 -4.89 9.26 13.91
N LYS A 162 -4.61 9.49 15.21
CA LYS A 162 -4.75 10.81 15.84
C LYS A 162 -3.85 11.86 15.18
N LEU A 163 -2.63 11.46 14.80
CA LEU A 163 -1.69 12.36 14.12
C LEU A 163 -2.21 12.71 12.71
N PHE A 164 -2.63 11.72 11.92
CA PHE A 164 -3.16 11.97 10.58
C PHE A 164 -4.50 12.73 10.61
N LEU A 165 -5.32 12.58 11.64
CA LEU A 165 -6.56 13.33 11.78
C LEU A 165 -6.33 14.85 11.97
N MET A 166 -5.16 15.24 12.47
CA MET A 166 -4.78 16.66 12.58
C MET A 166 -4.36 17.26 11.22
N ALA A 167 -4.01 16.44 10.24
CA ALA A 167 -3.46 16.93 8.99
C ALA A 167 -4.46 17.73 8.11
N PRO A 168 -5.73 17.29 7.87
CA PRO A 168 -6.68 18.09 7.09
C PRO A 168 -6.95 19.48 7.62
N PRO A 169 -7.24 19.70 8.93
CA PRO A 169 -7.45 21.07 9.44
C PRO A 169 -6.19 21.92 9.36
N VAL A 170 -5.00 21.36 9.62
CA VAL A 170 -3.73 22.08 9.48
C VAL A 170 -3.47 22.44 8.02
N ASN A 171 -3.73 21.51 7.10
CA ASN A 171 -3.62 21.76 5.67
C ASN A 171 -4.59 22.86 5.20
N ALA A 172 -5.84 22.86 5.70
CA ALA A 172 -6.81 23.91 5.38
C ALA A 172 -6.33 25.30 5.81
N VAL A 173 -5.73 25.39 7.01
CA VAL A 173 -5.13 26.66 7.49
C VAL A 173 -3.98 27.10 6.59
N PHE A 174 -3.05 26.21 6.25
CA PHE A 174 -1.95 26.56 5.36
C PHE A 174 -2.43 26.91 3.95
N ASN A 175 -3.42 26.20 3.41
CA ASN A 175 -4.05 26.56 2.15
C ASN A 175 -4.67 27.95 2.20
N TYR A 176 -5.40 28.29 3.26
CA TYR A 176 -5.98 29.61 3.41
C TYR A 176 -4.92 30.72 3.44
N LEU A 177 -3.78 30.44 4.05
CA LEU A 177 -2.67 31.39 4.11
C LEU A 177 -1.97 31.58 2.76
N PHE A 178 -1.66 30.47 2.06
CA PHE A 178 -0.77 30.52 0.88
C PHE A 178 -1.52 30.60 -0.45
N ILE A 179 -2.70 29.99 -0.59
CA ILE A 179 -3.50 30.10 -1.82
C ILE A 179 -4.02 31.54 -1.97
N TYR A 180 -4.61 32.09 -0.90
CA TYR A 180 -5.28 33.38 -0.95
C TYR A 180 -4.41 34.56 -0.52
N GLY A 181 -3.28 34.33 0.13
CA GLY A 181 -2.33 35.39 0.50
C GLY A 181 -2.79 36.22 1.70
N HIS A 182 -3.26 35.58 2.77
CA HIS A 182 -3.67 36.27 3.98
C HIS A 182 -2.50 36.54 4.94
N PHE A 183 -2.71 37.48 5.88
CA PHE A 183 -1.73 37.87 6.90
C PHE A 183 -0.40 38.42 6.32
N GLY A 184 -0.44 39.07 5.17
CA GLY A 184 0.74 39.68 4.55
C GLY A 184 1.60 38.71 3.72
N LEU A 185 1.15 37.47 3.54
CA LEU A 185 1.79 36.50 2.66
C LEU A 185 1.38 36.75 1.20
N PRO A 186 2.24 36.44 0.22
CA PRO A 186 1.88 36.57 -1.19
C PRO A 186 0.80 35.54 -1.57
N ARG A 187 -0.11 35.94 -2.45
CA ARG A 187 -1.08 35.03 -3.06
C ARG A 187 -0.35 34.12 -4.06
N LEU A 188 -0.27 32.84 -3.74
CA LEU A 188 0.46 31.85 -4.56
C LEU A 188 -0.47 30.97 -5.42
N GLY A 189 -1.80 31.10 -5.27
CA GLY A 189 -2.76 30.29 -6.02
C GLY A 189 -2.50 28.79 -5.87
N GLY A 190 -2.51 28.03 -6.97
CA GLY A 190 -2.28 26.59 -7.00
C GLY A 190 -0.92 26.15 -6.45
N ILE A 191 0.12 26.98 -6.57
CA ILE A 191 1.44 26.71 -5.97
C ILE A 191 1.33 26.71 -4.44
N GLY A 192 0.48 27.57 -3.88
CA GLY A 192 0.18 27.62 -2.45
C GLY A 192 -0.38 26.31 -1.91
N ALA A 193 -1.18 25.58 -2.68
CA ALA A 193 -1.68 24.26 -2.29
C ALA A 193 -0.55 23.24 -2.14
N GLY A 194 0.43 23.27 -3.01
CA GLY A 194 1.62 22.43 -2.92
C GLY A 194 2.45 22.75 -1.68
N LEU A 195 2.71 24.05 -1.44
CA LEU A 195 3.45 24.52 -0.27
C LEU A 195 2.72 24.17 1.05
N ALA A 196 1.40 24.35 1.10
CA ALA A 196 0.58 23.98 2.24
C ALA A 196 0.67 22.48 2.53
N THR A 197 0.65 21.63 1.50
CA THR A 197 0.83 20.18 1.64
C THR A 197 2.20 19.84 2.18
N MET A 198 3.25 20.44 1.64
CA MET A 198 4.62 20.24 2.12
C MET A 198 4.77 20.59 3.60
N LEU A 199 4.25 21.73 4.03
CA LEU A 199 4.31 22.19 5.43
C LEU A 199 3.44 21.30 6.34
N THR A 200 2.30 20.79 5.86
CA THR A 200 1.45 19.85 6.59
C THR A 200 2.20 18.55 6.88
N TYR A 201 2.91 17.99 5.91
CA TYR A 201 3.73 16.79 6.13
C TYR A 201 4.97 17.10 6.98
N GLY A 202 5.55 18.29 6.87
CA GLY A 202 6.59 18.75 7.80
C GLY A 202 6.09 18.79 9.24
N PHE A 203 4.91 19.35 9.47
CA PHE A 203 4.25 19.35 10.79
C PHE A 203 4.00 17.93 11.30
N LEU A 204 3.48 17.04 10.45
CA LEU A 204 3.28 15.63 10.81
C LEU A 204 4.58 14.93 11.18
N LEU A 205 5.69 15.18 10.46
CA LEU A 205 6.99 14.63 10.81
C LEU A 205 7.41 15.02 12.21
N VAL A 206 7.26 16.30 12.57
CA VAL A 206 7.56 16.77 13.92
C VAL A 206 6.72 16.05 14.97
N LEU A 207 5.43 15.86 14.72
CA LEU A 207 4.54 15.12 15.63
C LEU A 207 4.95 13.65 15.77
N PHE A 208 5.28 12.97 14.67
CA PHE A 208 5.78 11.58 14.72
C PHE A 208 7.08 11.48 15.51
N LEU A 209 8.02 12.40 15.30
CA LEU A 209 9.26 12.46 16.08
C LEU A 209 8.99 12.65 17.56
N ILE A 210 8.10 13.57 17.95
CA ILE A 210 7.71 13.80 19.35
C ILE A 210 7.13 12.51 19.95
N VAL A 211 6.23 11.82 19.24
CA VAL A 211 5.61 10.58 19.72
C VAL A 211 6.67 9.48 19.89
N VAL A 212 7.55 9.28 18.90
CA VAL A 212 8.59 8.26 18.95
C VAL A 212 9.56 8.52 20.10
N LEU A 213 9.99 9.77 20.30
CA LEU A 213 10.93 10.13 21.35
C LEU A 213 10.32 10.08 22.77
N LYS A 214 9.00 10.37 22.91
CA LYS A 214 8.34 10.39 24.22
C LYS A 214 7.65 9.09 24.59
N SER A 215 7.40 8.17 23.65
CA SER A 215 6.70 6.92 23.89
C SER A 215 7.49 6.00 24.81
N SER A 216 6.87 5.58 25.92
CA SER A 216 7.47 4.61 26.84
C SER A 216 7.70 3.25 26.19
N ALA A 217 6.83 2.85 25.27
CA ALA A 217 6.95 1.61 24.50
C ALA A 217 8.15 1.61 23.55
N LEU A 218 8.65 2.79 23.15
CA LEU A 218 9.73 2.95 22.19
C LEU A 218 11.05 3.44 22.84
N LYS A 219 11.04 3.81 24.12
CA LYS A 219 12.22 4.35 24.84
C LYS A 219 13.40 3.40 24.89
N GLY A 220 13.18 2.09 24.94
CA GLY A 220 14.23 1.10 24.97
C GLY A 220 14.90 0.83 23.64
N HIS A 221 14.44 1.44 22.55
CA HIS A 221 14.89 1.05 21.22
C HIS A 221 16.02 1.93 20.65
N GLU A 222 16.47 2.92 21.37
CA GLU A 222 17.63 3.78 21.03
C GLU A 222 17.76 4.17 19.54
N ILE A 223 16.61 4.46 18.89
CA ILE A 223 16.50 4.60 17.43
C ILE A 223 17.49 5.65 16.89
N PHE A 224 17.67 6.73 17.63
CA PHE A 224 18.52 7.85 17.23
C PHE A 224 19.89 7.87 17.94
N HIS A 225 20.22 6.84 18.76
CA HIS A 225 21.49 6.79 19.47
C HIS A 225 22.70 6.45 18.58
N SER A 226 22.49 5.83 17.44
CA SER A 226 23.54 5.45 16.50
C SER A 226 23.08 5.65 15.07
N ILE A 227 24.02 6.03 14.18
CA ILE A 227 23.77 6.17 12.73
C ILE A 227 24.03 4.83 12.01
N LEU A 228 24.50 3.80 12.73
CA LEU A 228 24.84 2.53 12.13
C LEU A 228 23.64 1.83 11.50
N VAL A 229 23.72 1.61 10.18
CA VAL A 229 22.77 0.83 9.39
C VAL A 229 23.48 -0.41 8.88
N LYS A 230 22.94 -1.58 9.15
CA LYS A 230 23.48 -2.84 8.64
C LYS A 230 23.05 -3.03 7.19
N ARG A 231 23.99 -3.35 6.30
CA ARG A 231 23.72 -3.63 4.89
C ARG A 231 22.69 -4.76 4.70
N SER A 232 22.65 -5.73 5.61
CA SER A 232 21.67 -6.82 5.62
C SER A 232 20.25 -6.30 5.75
N ASP A 233 20.02 -5.32 6.63
CA ASP A 233 18.69 -4.82 6.95
C ASP A 233 18.16 -3.95 5.82
N VAL A 234 19.01 -3.11 5.22
CA VAL A 234 18.68 -2.37 3.99
C VAL A 234 18.33 -3.34 2.85
N LYS A 235 19.13 -4.41 2.68
CA LYS A 235 18.87 -5.41 1.65
C LYS A 235 17.52 -6.12 1.87
N GLU A 236 17.21 -6.52 3.09
CA GLU A 236 15.94 -7.17 3.42
C GLU A 236 14.77 -6.21 3.20
N TYR A 237 14.93 -4.94 3.61
CA TYR A 237 13.94 -3.89 3.39
C TYR A 237 13.63 -3.71 1.90
N LEU A 238 14.66 -3.61 1.05
CA LEU A 238 14.50 -3.46 -0.40
C LEU A 238 13.90 -4.71 -1.07
N ILE A 239 14.26 -5.91 -0.57
CA ILE A 239 13.72 -7.18 -1.07
C ILE A 239 12.20 -7.26 -0.92
N VAL A 240 11.66 -6.73 0.18
CA VAL A 240 10.22 -6.68 0.44
C VAL A 240 9.59 -5.43 -0.18
N GLY A 241 10.28 -4.30 -0.09
CA GLY A 241 9.75 -2.99 -0.44
C GLY A 241 9.68 -2.73 -1.94
N VAL A 242 10.75 -3.05 -2.69
CA VAL A 242 10.76 -2.78 -4.14
C VAL A 242 9.63 -3.49 -4.87
N PRO A 243 9.38 -4.80 -4.68
CA PRO A 243 8.22 -5.43 -5.30
C PRO A 243 6.89 -4.83 -4.86
N SER A 244 6.76 -4.42 -3.59
CA SER A 244 5.53 -3.79 -3.09
C SER A 244 5.28 -2.42 -3.72
N GLY A 245 6.30 -1.58 -3.82
CA GLY A 245 6.20 -0.29 -4.49
C GLY A 245 5.92 -0.41 -5.98
N LEU A 246 6.62 -1.32 -6.67
CA LEU A 246 6.40 -1.58 -8.09
C LEU A 246 4.98 -2.14 -8.37
N SER A 247 4.41 -2.94 -7.48
CA SER A 247 3.01 -3.40 -7.61
C SER A 247 2.05 -2.23 -7.68
N ILE A 248 2.18 -1.28 -6.75
CA ILE A 248 1.32 -0.09 -6.71
C ILE A 248 1.56 0.79 -7.93
N PHE A 249 2.82 0.96 -8.35
CA PHE A 249 3.14 1.73 -9.56
C PHE A 249 2.49 1.14 -10.81
N MET A 250 2.59 -0.17 -10.99
CA MET A 250 2.00 -0.87 -12.14
C MET A 250 0.47 -0.77 -12.15
N GLU A 251 -0.15 -0.87 -10.97
CA GLU A 251 -1.60 -0.69 -10.82
C GLU A 251 -2.02 0.74 -11.19
N MET A 252 -1.41 1.76 -10.58
CA MET A 252 -1.73 3.16 -10.85
C MET A 252 -1.45 3.56 -12.31
N SER A 253 -0.36 3.05 -12.90
CA SER A 253 -0.04 3.29 -14.31
C SER A 253 -1.10 2.73 -15.25
N LEU A 254 -1.71 1.58 -14.92
CA LEU A 254 -2.79 1.02 -15.71
C LEU A 254 -4.04 1.90 -15.67
N PHE A 255 -4.45 2.37 -14.48
CA PHE A 255 -5.59 3.30 -14.36
C PHE A 255 -5.34 4.59 -15.16
N SER A 256 -4.13 5.15 -15.08
CA SER A 256 -3.75 6.32 -15.89
C SER A 256 -3.82 6.06 -17.39
N LEU A 257 -3.38 4.87 -17.83
CA LEU A 257 -3.43 4.46 -19.23
C LEU A 257 -4.89 4.32 -19.71
N ILE A 258 -5.78 3.75 -18.92
CA ILE A 258 -7.21 3.62 -19.23
C ILE A 258 -7.84 5.00 -19.46
N ILE A 259 -7.51 6.01 -18.66
CA ILE A 259 -8.00 7.38 -18.84
C ILE A 259 -7.62 7.91 -20.23
N VAL A 260 -6.38 7.67 -20.68
CA VAL A 260 -5.91 8.10 -22.02
C VAL A 260 -6.74 7.43 -23.14
N PHE A 261 -7.04 6.14 -23.00
CA PHE A 261 -7.87 5.43 -23.97
C PHE A 261 -9.34 5.86 -23.94
N LEU A 262 -9.88 6.19 -22.77
CA LEU A 262 -11.26 6.68 -22.62
C LEU A 262 -11.47 8.08 -23.17
N ALA A 263 -10.43 8.91 -23.23
CA ALA A 263 -10.52 10.28 -23.74
C ALA A 263 -11.08 10.36 -25.19
N ARG A 264 -10.90 9.31 -25.99
CA ARG A 264 -11.43 9.23 -27.35
C ARG A 264 -12.96 9.05 -27.45
N TYR A 265 -13.61 8.68 -26.33
CA TYR A 265 -15.08 8.51 -26.27
C TYR A 265 -15.84 9.78 -25.88
N GLY A 266 -15.13 10.90 -25.81
CA GLY A 266 -15.71 12.23 -25.51
C GLY A 266 -15.62 12.60 -24.02
N THR A 267 -15.86 13.88 -23.79
CA THR A 267 -15.72 14.52 -22.47
C THR A 267 -16.72 13.98 -21.45
N ASP A 268 -17.96 13.69 -21.87
CA ASP A 268 -19.02 13.20 -20.96
C ASP A 268 -18.68 11.81 -20.42
N THR A 269 -18.17 10.92 -21.29
CA THR A 269 -17.75 9.57 -20.90
C THR A 269 -16.55 9.64 -19.98
N LEU A 270 -15.59 10.51 -20.25
CA LEU A 270 -14.41 10.69 -19.40
C LEU A 270 -14.79 11.26 -18.03
N ALA A 271 -15.69 12.25 -17.99
CA ALA A 271 -16.22 12.80 -16.74
C ALA A 271 -16.96 11.73 -15.92
N ALA A 272 -17.80 10.93 -16.57
CA ALA A 272 -18.51 9.83 -15.93
C ALA A 272 -17.57 8.76 -15.36
N TYR A 273 -16.49 8.43 -16.09
CA TYR A 273 -15.45 7.53 -15.60
C TYR A 273 -14.78 8.09 -14.35
N GLN A 274 -14.40 9.37 -14.34
CA GLN A 274 -13.77 10.00 -13.19
C GLN A 274 -14.68 10.02 -11.96
N ILE A 275 -15.98 10.21 -12.14
CA ILE A 275 -16.96 10.11 -11.03
C ILE A 275 -16.94 8.70 -10.44
N ALA A 276 -17.05 7.68 -11.29
CA ALA A 276 -17.07 6.29 -10.83
C ALA A 276 -15.74 5.87 -10.18
N ASP A 277 -14.60 6.28 -10.75
CA ASP A 277 -13.27 6.02 -10.23
C ASP A 277 -13.01 6.70 -8.88
N ASN A 278 -13.44 7.98 -8.75
CA ASN A 278 -13.31 8.70 -7.48
C ASN A 278 -14.13 8.02 -6.37
N PHE A 279 -15.36 7.62 -6.66
CA PHE A 279 -16.19 6.89 -5.70
C PHE A 279 -15.59 5.52 -5.37
N ALA A 280 -15.13 4.77 -6.38
CA ALA A 280 -14.45 3.48 -6.21
C ALA A 280 -13.21 3.60 -5.30
N SER A 281 -12.42 4.66 -5.48
CA SER A 281 -11.23 4.94 -4.67
C SER A 281 -11.56 5.18 -3.19
N LEU A 282 -12.69 5.83 -2.88
CA LEU A 282 -13.14 5.99 -1.49
C LEU A 282 -13.51 4.64 -0.87
N VAL A 283 -14.24 3.81 -1.60
CA VAL A 283 -14.65 2.47 -1.12
C VAL A 283 -13.44 1.55 -0.99
N TYR A 284 -12.46 1.66 -1.87
CA TYR A 284 -11.19 0.91 -1.85
C TYR A 284 -10.39 1.10 -0.57
N MET A 285 -10.56 2.22 0.14
CA MET A 285 -9.87 2.43 1.42
C MET A 285 -10.19 1.37 2.47
N LEU A 286 -11.37 0.72 2.39
CA LEU A 286 -11.78 -0.32 3.32
C LEU A 286 -10.95 -1.62 3.15
N PRO A 287 -10.88 -2.26 1.96
CA PRO A 287 -10.04 -3.44 1.74
C PRO A 287 -8.55 -3.16 1.91
N VAL A 288 -8.05 -1.97 1.54
CA VAL A 288 -6.66 -1.56 1.79
C VAL A 288 -6.36 -1.51 3.29
N SER A 289 -7.23 -0.90 4.08
CA SER A 289 -7.05 -0.83 5.54
C SER A 289 -7.09 -2.21 6.19
N CYS A 290 -7.95 -3.11 5.69
CA CYS A 290 -7.96 -4.52 6.08
C CYS A 290 -6.64 -5.22 5.72
N SER A 291 -6.13 -5.01 4.52
CA SER A 291 -4.84 -5.52 4.03
C SER A 291 -3.67 -5.07 4.93
N MET A 292 -3.62 -3.79 5.28
CA MET A 292 -2.58 -3.24 6.17
C MET A 292 -2.67 -3.85 7.58
N ALA A 293 -3.86 -3.97 8.14
CA ALA A 293 -4.07 -4.59 9.45
C ALA A 293 -3.67 -6.08 9.45
N LEU A 294 -4.03 -6.81 8.39
CA LEU A 294 -3.62 -8.21 8.20
C LEU A 294 -2.09 -8.35 8.08
N THR A 295 -1.43 -7.42 7.39
CA THR A 295 0.04 -7.41 7.30
C THR A 295 0.67 -7.36 8.69
N ILE A 296 0.17 -6.49 9.58
CA ILE A 296 0.67 -6.38 10.96
C ILE A 296 0.40 -7.66 11.76
N LEU A 297 -0.86 -8.11 11.79
CA LEU A 297 -1.30 -9.23 12.63
C LEU A 297 -0.68 -10.56 12.19
N ILE A 298 -0.63 -10.81 10.87
CA ILE A 298 -0.03 -12.04 10.32
C ILE A 298 1.47 -12.05 10.54
N ALA A 299 2.17 -10.95 10.26
CA ALA A 299 3.62 -10.88 10.47
C ALA A 299 3.98 -11.07 11.95
N THR A 300 3.20 -10.51 12.87
CA THR A 300 3.40 -10.69 14.31
C THR A 300 3.14 -12.15 14.73
N ALA A 301 2.06 -12.77 14.25
CA ALA A 301 1.73 -14.16 14.58
C ALA A 301 2.79 -15.13 14.02
N VAL A 302 3.25 -14.91 12.79
CA VAL A 302 4.32 -15.71 12.17
C VAL A 302 5.65 -15.53 12.90
N GLY A 303 5.99 -14.30 13.29
CA GLY A 303 7.18 -14.02 14.11
C GLY A 303 7.12 -14.71 15.47
N ALA A 304 5.93 -14.81 16.06
CA ALA A 304 5.71 -15.56 17.30
C ALA A 304 5.64 -17.09 17.10
N HIS A 305 5.82 -17.61 15.89
CA HIS A 305 5.65 -19.01 15.51
C HIS A 305 4.25 -19.58 15.77
N ASP A 306 3.23 -18.71 15.88
CA ASP A 306 1.83 -19.09 16.10
C ASP A 306 1.07 -19.12 14.75
N ILE A 307 1.32 -20.18 13.97
CA ILE A 307 0.67 -20.39 12.68
C ILE A 307 -0.85 -20.56 12.82
N PRO A 308 -1.38 -21.27 13.83
CA PRO A 308 -2.83 -21.32 14.09
C PRO A 308 -3.46 -19.93 14.25
N LEU A 309 -2.83 -19.02 14.98
CA LEU A 309 -3.28 -17.64 15.15
C LEU A 309 -3.26 -16.86 13.82
N ALA A 310 -2.21 -17.02 13.03
CA ALA A 310 -2.13 -16.40 11.70
C ALA A 310 -3.29 -16.84 10.80
N ARG A 311 -3.66 -18.14 10.83
CA ARG A 311 -4.83 -18.67 10.10
C ARG A 311 -6.16 -18.13 10.61
N ARG A 312 -6.29 -17.91 11.91
CA ARG A 312 -7.48 -17.31 12.50
C ARG A 312 -7.64 -15.86 12.02
N TYR A 313 -6.57 -15.05 12.08
CA TYR A 313 -6.59 -13.68 11.55
C TYR A 313 -6.89 -13.63 10.04
N LYS A 314 -6.36 -14.56 9.26
CA LYS A 314 -6.74 -14.71 7.85
C LYS A 314 -8.24 -14.89 7.67
N LYS A 315 -8.85 -15.84 8.40
CA LYS A 315 -10.30 -16.07 8.34
C LYS A 315 -11.10 -14.84 8.74
N ALA A 316 -10.71 -14.18 9.83
CA ALA A 316 -11.34 -12.93 10.27
C ALA A 316 -11.23 -11.83 9.19
N GLY A 317 -10.08 -11.70 8.54
CA GLY A 317 -9.85 -10.76 7.45
C GLY A 317 -10.76 -10.99 6.26
N PHE A 318 -10.93 -12.24 5.81
CA PHE A 318 -11.86 -12.54 4.72
C PHE A 318 -13.31 -12.26 5.10
N VAL A 319 -13.74 -12.58 6.32
CA VAL A 319 -15.09 -12.27 6.77
C VAL A 319 -15.34 -10.77 6.75
N VAL A 320 -14.42 -9.97 7.29
CA VAL A 320 -14.56 -8.51 7.34
C VAL A 320 -14.50 -7.90 5.93
N ALA A 321 -13.55 -8.31 5.10
CA ALA A 321 -13.39 -7.76 3.76
C ALA A 321 -14.59 -8.09 2.85
N LEU A 322 -15.02 -9.35 2.82
CA LEU A 322 -16.14 -9.78 1.98
C LEU A 322 -17.49 -9.21 2.46
N SER A 323 -17.73 -9.17 3.76
CA SER A 323 -18.97 -8.55 4.28
C SER A 323 -18.98 -7.04 4.02
N GLY A 324 -17.84 -6.37 4.20
CA GLY A 324 -17.70 -4.95 3.88
C GLY A 324 -17.92 -4.67 2.39
N ALA A 325 -17.29 -5.46 1.51
CA ALA A 325 -17.46 -5.32 0.07
C ALA A 325 -18.89 -5.62 -0.41
N ALA A 326 -19.52 -6.66 0.13
CA ALA A 326 -20.91 -6.95 -0.19
C ALA A 326 -21.84 -5.79 0.20
N MET A 327 -21.61 -5.20 1.37
CA MET A 327 -22.36 -4.02 1.83
C MET A 327 -22.10 -2.81 0.92
N THR A 328 -20.83 -2.48 0.64
CA THR A 328 -20.50 -1.31 -0.19
C THR A 328 -20.93 -1.51 -1.64
N ALA A 329 -20.78 -2.70 -2.22
CA ALA A 329 -21.26 -3.01 -3.57
C ALA A 329 -22.78 -2.90 -3.66
N ALA A 330 -23.52 -3.43 -2.68
CA ALA A 330 -24.97 -3.29 -2.62
C ALA A 330 -25.38 -1.80 -2.53
N MET A 331 -24.74 -1.02 -1.66
CA MET A 331 -24.98 0.42 -1.56
C MET A 331 -24.65 1.15 -2.87
N THR A 332 -23.54 0.82 -3.52
CA THR A 332 -23.15 1.40 -4.81
C THR A 332 -24.24 1.16 -5.87
N VAL A 333 -24.74 -0.06 -5.99
CA VAL A 333 -25.77 -0.41 -6.97
C VAL A 333 -27.11 0.23 -6.64
N LEU A 334 -27.54 0.20 -5.37
CA LEU A 334 -28.82 0.77 -4.93
C LEU A 334 -28.87 2.30 -5.08
N PHE A 335 -27.76 2.97 -4.77
CA PHE A 335 -27.70 4.44 -4.77
C PHE A 335 -26.95 5.02 -5.98
N ARG A 336 -26.67 4.23 -7.03
CA ARG A 336 -25.87 4.64 -8.20
C ARG A 336 -26.34 5.96 -8.83
N SER A 337 -27.64 6.16 -8.98
CA SER A 337 -28.21 7.39 -9.56
C SER A 337 -28.02 8.58 -8.62
N SER A 338 -28.21 8.37 -7.31
CA SER A 338 -27.98 9.42 -6.31
C SER A 338 -26.52 9.81 -6.25
N ILE A 339 -25.59 8.82 -6.30
CA ILE A 339 -24.15 9.06 -6.34
C ILE A 339 -23.79 9.89 -7.58
N GLY A 340 -24.23 9.50 -8.78
CA GLY A 340 -23.99 10.28 -10.00
C GLY A 340 -24.48 11.73 -9.88
N ASN A 341 -25.69 11.92 -9.40
CA ASN A 341 -26.28 13.24 -9.22
C ASN A 341 -25.62 14.11 -8.12
N MET A 342 -24.89 13.49 -7.17
CA MET A 342 -24.11 14.23 -6.19
C MET A 342 -22.85 14.88 -6.79
N TYR A 343 -22.28 14.29 -7.85
CA TYR A 343 -21.08 14.78 -8.49
C TYR A 343 -21.34 15.76 -9.63
N THR A 344 -22.49 15.62 -10.32
CA THR A 344 -22.80 16.46 -11.48
C THR A 344 -24.30 16.74 -11.59
N SER A 345 -24.63 17.93 -12.12
CA SER A 345 -25.99 18.30 -12.51
C SER A 345 -26.34 17.87 -13.96
N ASP A 346 -25.35 17.43 -14.74
CA ASP A 346 -25.57 16.93 -16.10
C ASP A 346 -26.17 15.52 -16.06
N ALA A 347 -27.39 15.38 -16.55
CA ALA A 347 -28.17 14.14 -16.54
C ALA A 347 -27.50 13.03 -17.40
N ILE A 348 -26.81 13.40 -18.49
CA ILE A 348 -26.15 12.46 -19.39
C ILE A 348 -24.95 11.87 -18.67
N VAL A 349 -24.08 12.72 -18.14
CA VAL A 349 -22.90 12.30 -17.38
C VAL A 349 -23.29 11.47 -16.15
N ALA A 350 -24.31 11.89 -15.39
CA ALA A 350 -24.82 11.15 -14.24
C ALA A 350 -25.35 9.75 -14.61
N SER A 351 -26.03 9.63 -15.77
CA SER A 351 -26.54 8.35 -16.28
C SER A 351 -25.39 7.38 -16.63
N ILE A 352 -24.39 7.85 -17.37
CA ILE A 352 -23.20 7.05 -17.74
C ILE A 352 -22.42 6.66 -16.48
N ALA A 353 -22.23 7.59 -15.54
CA ALA A 353 -21.57 7.30 -14.27
C ALA A 353 -22.33 6.23 -13.46
N GLY A 354 -23.67 6.29 -13.45
CA GLY A 354 -24.51 5.26 -12.83
C GLY A 354 -24.33 3.86 -13.44
N GLN A 355 -24.04 3.76 -14.73
CA GLN A 355 -23.68 2.49 -15.39
C GLN A 355 -22.28 2.02 -14.97
N PHE A 356 -21.30 2.89 -15.01
CA PHE A 356 -19.93 2.57 -14.58
C PHE A 356 -19.85 2.16 -13.09
N LEU A 357 -20.70 2.73 -12.23
CA LEU A 357 -20.81 2.33 -10.84
C LEU A 357 -21.29 0.88 -10.65
N ILE A 358 -22.07 0.31 -11.59
CA ILE A 358 -22.41 -1.12 -11.55
C ILE A 358 -21.18 -1.97 -11.77
N TYR A 359 -20.34 -1.62 -12.76
CA TYR A 359 -19.09 -2.33 -13.02
C TYR A 359 -18.12 -2.18 -11.85
N SER A 360 -18.05 -0.97 -11.27
CA SER A 360 -17.27 -0.70 -10.06
C SER A 360 -17.70 -1.59 -8.87
N ALA A 361 -19.01 -1.86 -8.71
CA ALA A 361 -19.49 -2.79 -7.68
C ALA A 361 -18.98 -4.22 -7.91
N GLY A 362 -18.93 -4.68 -9.16
CA GLY A 362 -18.31 -5.95 -9.53
C GLY A 362 -16.81 -5.99 -9.21
N TRP A 363 -16.08 -4.91 -9.54
CA TRP A 363 -14.68 -4.74 -9.22
C TRP A 363 -14.43 -4.81 -7.71
N GLN A 364 -15.24 -4.14 -6.88
CA GLN A 364 -15.14 -4.14 -5.42
C GLN A 364 -15.18 -5.54 -4.81
N LEU A 365 -16.03 -6.44 -5.34
CA LEU A 365 -16.18 -7.81 -4.82
C LEU A 365 -14.92 -8.64 -5.05
N PHE A 366 -14.30 -8.56 -6.22
CA PHE A 366 -13.05 -9.26 -6.52
C PHE A 366 -11.86 -8.64 -5.78
N ASP A 367 -11.85 -7.30 -5.64
CA ASP A 367 -10.80 -6.60 -4.92
C ASP A 367 -10.80 -6.94 -3.43
N ALA A 368 -11.98 -7.12 -2.81
CA ALA A 368 -12.09 -7.59 -1.43
C ALA A 368 -11.52 -9.01 -1.19
N ILE A 369 -11.21 -9.73 -2.24
CA ILE A 369 -10.45 -10.99 -2.18
C ILE A 369 -8.96 -10.75 -2.42
N SER A 370 -8.64 -10.04 -3.50
CA SER A 370 -7.25 -9.81 -3.93
C SER A 370 -6.45 -8.99 -2.93
N THR A 371 -6.97 -7.85 -2.49
CA THR A 371 -6.25 -6.89 -1.64
C THR A 371 -5.94 -7.41 -0.23
N PRO A 372 -6.85 -8.09 0.50
CA PRO A 372 -6.50 -8.73 1.77
C PRO A 372 -5.44 -9.84 1.62
N ILE A 373 -5.48 -10.63 0.53
CA ILE A 373 -4.47 -11.66 0.27
C ILE A 373 -3.09 -11.03 0.06
N GLN A 374 -3.02 -9.92 -0.67
CA GLN A 374 -1.76 -9.16 -0.80
C GLN A 374 -1.22 -8.73 0.57
N GLY A 375 -2.09 -8.31 1.49
CA GLY A 375 -1.71 -7.99 2.88
C GLY A 375 -1.16 -9.19 3.63
N ILE A 376 -1.80 -10.35 3.49
CA ILE A 376 -1.35 -11.62 4.08
C ILE A 376 0.03 -12.01 3.53
N LEU A 377 0.18 -12.02 2.20
CA LEU A 377 1.45 -12.37 1.54
C LEU A 377 2.56 -11.37 1.87
N ARG A 378 2.24 -10.09 2.04
CA ARG A 378 3.17 -9.07 2.53
C ARG A 378 3.58 -9.35 3.97
N GLY A 379 2.65 -9.74 4.85
CA GLY A 379 2.92 -10.19 6.20
C GLY A 379 3.83 -11.42 6.25
N LEU A 380 3.71 -12.32 5.27
CA LEU A 380 4.59 -13.47 5.05
C LEU A 380 5.90 -13.11 4.32
N LYS A 381 6.13 -11.84 3.97
CA LYS A 381 7.27 -11.33 3.17
C LYS A 381 7.36 -11.92 1.76
N ASP A 382 6.27 -12.48 1.22
CA ASP A 382 6.20 -13.05 -0.13
C ASP A 382 5.71 -12.00 -1.16
N THR A 383 6.42 -10.90 -1.26
CA THR A 383 6.06 -9.75 -2.09
C THR A 383 6.50 -9.90 -3.55
N ARG A 384 7.56 -10.66 -3.83
CA ARG A 384 8.11 -10.81 -5.19
C ARG A 384 7.15 -11.56 -6.10
N VAL A 385 6.65 -12.71 -5.63
CA VAL A 385 5.71 -13.51 -6.43
C VAL A 385 4.39 -12.76 -6.56
N SER A 386 3.92 -12.12 -5.48
CA SER A 386 2.73 -11.27 -5.51
C SER A 386 2.83 -10.18 -6.58
N PHE A 387 3.99 -9.49 -6.69
CA PHE A 387 4.25 -8.50 -7.74
C PHE A 387 4.11 -9.09 -9.15
N VAL A 388 4.78 -10.22 -9.42
CA VAL A 388 4.71 -10.86 -10.75
C VAL A 388 3.28 -11.26 -11.11
N LEU A 389 2.55 -11.83 -10.16
CA LEU A 389 1.15 -12.22 -10.38
C LEU A 389 0.25 -11.01 -10.65
N MET A 390 0.49 -9.88 -9.98
CA MET A 390 -0.23 -8.64 -10.26
C MET A 390 0.08 -8.09 -11.65
N VAL A 391 1.34 -8.07 -12.06
CA VAL A 391 1.70 -7.66 -13.43
C VAL A 391 1.00 -8.54 -14.46
N ILE A 392 0.99 -9.85 -14.27
CA ILE A 392 0.29 -10.78 -15.17
C ILE A 392 -1.22 -10.46 -15.19
N ALA A 393 -1.85 -10.27 -14.04
CA ALA A 393 -3.29 -10.03 -13.96
C ALA A 393 -3.70 -8.69 -14.60
N TYR A 394 -2.97 -7.61 -14.29
CA TYR A 394 -3.33 -6.27 -14.75
C TYR A 394 -2.85 -5.99 -16.18
N TRP A 395 -1.58 -6.22 -16.46
CA TRP A 395 -1.00 -5.90 -17.77
C TRP A 395 -1.17 -7.03 -18.79
N GLY A 396 -1.17 -8.29 -18.36
CA GLY A 396 -1.42 -9.46 -19.20
C GLY A 396 -2.89 -9.84 -19.33
N GLY A 397 -3.71 -9.53 -18.35
CA GLY A 397 -5.15 -9.85 -18.33
C GLY A 397 -6.04 -8.64 -18.58
N CYS A 398 -6.03 -7.64 -17.69
CA CYS A 398 -6.94 -6.50 -17.74
C CYS A 398 -6.80 -5.71 -19.05
N PHE A 399 -5.61 -5.22 -19.37
CA PHE A 399 -5.40 -4.33 -20.51
C PHE A 399 -5.67 -5.01 -21.87
N PRO A 400 -5.17 -6.23 -22.16
CA PRO A 400 -5.53 -6.93 -23.39
C PRO A 400 -7.03 -7.26 -23.48
N MET A 401 -7.68 -7.63 -22.37
CA MET A 401 -9.12 -7.88 -22.34
C MET A 401 -9.90 -6.60 -22.63
N SER A 402 -9.52 -5.46 -22.07
CA SER A 402 -10.14 -4.17 -22.39
C SER A 402 -10.07 -3.85 -23.87
N LEU A 403 -8.90 -4.04 -24.49
CA LEU A 403 -8.73 -3.83 -25.94
C LEU A 403 -9.52 -4.82 -26.77
N PHE A 404 -9.58 -6.08 -26.36
CA PHE A 404 -10.38 -7.12 -27.05
C PHE A 404 -11.87 -6.76 -27.02
N LEU A 405 -12.39 -6.40 -25.84
CA LEU A 405 -13.80 -6.01 -25.69
C LEU A 405 -14.13 -4.73 -26.47
N ASP A 406 -13.20 -3.81 -26.58
CA ASP A 406 -13.36 -2.56 -27.32
C ASP A 406 -13.33 -2.77 -28.84
N HIS A 407 -12.26 -3.40 -29.36
CA HIS A 407 -12.00 -3.47 -30.81
C HIS A 407 -12.67 -4.66 -31.49
N VAL A 408 -12.85 -5.79 -30.78
CA VAL A 408 -13.40 -7.03 -31.38
C VAL A 408 -14.89 -7.17 -31.06
N VAL A 409 -15.28 -6.92 -29.81
CA VAL A 409 -16.69 -7.04 -29.39
C VAL A 409 -17.46 -5.77 -29.64
N GLY A 410 -16.78 -4.60 -29.63
CA GLY A 410 -17.40 -3.31 -29.93
C GLY A 410 -18.20 -2.69 -28.78
N LEU A 411 -17.83 -2.99 -27.52
CA LEU A 411 -18.51 -2.46 -26.34
C LEU A 411 -18.16 -0.98 -26.02
N GLY A 412 -17.23 -0.40 -26.77
CA GLY A 412 -16.83 1.00 -26.55
C GLY A 412 -16.25 1.27 -25.16
N ALA A 413 -16.67 2.34 -24.51
CA ALA A 413 -16.13 2.77 -23.21
C ALA A 413 -16.35 1.76 -22.07
N ASP A 414 -17.41 0.97 -22.10
CA ASP A 414 -17.72 -0.05 -21.08
C ASP A 414 -16.65 -1.13 -21.00
N SER A 415 -15.93 -1.39 -22.11
CA SER A 415 -14.87 -2.39 -22.20
C SER A 415 -13.74 -2.17 -21.18
N TYR A 416 -13.45 -0.92 -20.83
CA TYR A 416 -12.39 -0.59 -19.90
C TYR A 416 -12.75 -0.93 -18.45
N TRP A 417 -14.00 -0.68 -18.04
CA TRP A 417 -14.48 -1.13 -16.74
C TRP A 417 -14.61 -2.65 -16.66
N LEU A 418 -15.13 -3.29 -17.70
CA LEU A 418 -15.24 -4.75 -17.75
C LEU A 418 -13.86 -5.41 -17.75
N GLY A 419 -12.89 -4.81 -18.44
CA GLY A 419 -11.49 -5.24 -18.40
C GLY A 419 -10.87 -5.11 -16.99
N LEU A 420 -11.18 -4.03 -16.25
CA LEU A 420 -10.77 -3.86 -14.85
C LEU A 420 -11.37 -4.97 -13.96
N VAL A 421 -12.66 -5.25 -14.09
CA VAL A 421 -13.33 -6.34 -13.35
C VAL A 421 -12.67 -7.68 -13.65
N PHE A 422 -12.41 -7.96 -14.92
CA PHE A 422 -11.73 -9.19 -15.34
C PHE A 422 -10.31 -9.27 -14.77
N GLY A 423 -9.53 -8.19 -14.87
CA GLY A 423 -8.15 -8.15 -14.38
C GLY A 423 -8.04 -8.37 -12.88
N VAL A 424 -8.92 -7.71 -12.09
CA VAL A 424 -8.96 -7.93 -10.64
C VAL A 424 -9.48 -9.33 -10.29
N GLY A 425 -10.41 -9.88 -11.08
CA GLY A 425 -10.84 -11.28 -10.96
C GLY A 425 -9.68 -12.26 -11.19
N CYS A 426 -8.87 -12.04 -12.23
CA CYS A 426 -7.64 -12.80 -12.47
C CYS A 426 -6.64 -12.64 -11.31
N SER A 427 -6.46 -11.42 -10.80
CA SER A 427 -5.61 -11.15 -9.64
C SER A 427 -6.09 -11.93 -8.42
N ALA A 428 -7.39 -11.87 -8.10
CA ALA A 428 -7.97 -12.62 -6.99
C ALA A 428 -7.71 -14.13 -7.12
N MET A 429 -7.92 -14.71 -8.30
CA MET A 429 -7.67 -16.13 -8.54
C MET A 429 -6.19 -16.49 -8.37
N LEU A 430 -5.29 -15.74 -8.99
CA LEU A 430 -3.84 -15.98 -8.89
C LEU A 430 -3.33 -15.82 -7.46
N MET A 431 -3.84 -14.83 -6.72
CA MET A 431 -3.49 -14.60 -5.32
C MET A 431 -4.01 -15.71 -4.41
N ILE A 432 -5.23 -16.23 -4.64
CA ILE A 432 -5.75 -17.41 -3.92
C ILE A 432 -4.85 -18.62 -4.16
N LEU A 433 -4.50 -18.90 -5.43
CA LEU A 433 -3.63 -20.03 -5.77
C LEU A 433 -2.26 -19.91 -5.07
N ARG A 434 -1.69 -18.71 -5.06
CA ARG A 434 -0.42 -18.45 -4.35
C ARG A 434 -0.55 -18.64 -2.85
N LEU A 435 -1.60 -18.13 -2.24
CA LEU A 435 -1.85 -18.27 -0.81
C LEU A 435 -2.00 -19.75 -0.41
N VAL A 436 -2.79 -20.51 -1.16
CA VAL A 436 -2.96 -21.97 -0.95
C VAL A 436 -1.63 -22.71 -1.11
N TYR A 437 -0.82 -22.34 -2.10
CA TYR A 437 0.51 -22.91 -2.28
C TYR A 437 1.42 -22.65 -1.07
N VAL A 438 1.51 -21.40 -0.62
CA VAL A 438 2.32 -21.00 0.53
C VAL A 438 1.87 -21.73 1.79
N GLU A 439 0.56 -21.85 2.03
CA GLU A 439 0.01 -22.60 3.18
C GLU A 439 0.35 -24.10 3.13
N ARG A 440 0.26 -24.72 1.95
CA ARG A 440 0.65 -26.13 1.78
C ARG A 440 2.14 -26.35 2.04
N VAL A 441 2.99 -25.41 1.65
CA VAL A 441 4.41 -25.47 1.95
C VAL A 441 4.66 -25.35 3.45
N MET A 442 3.99 -24.40 4.12
CA MET A 442 4.09 -24.23 5.57
C MET A 442 3.59 -25.47 6.35
N ASP A 443 2.58 -26.18 5.83
CA ASP A 443 2.06 -27.41 6.45
C ASP A 443 2.98 -28.62 6.24
N ARG A 444 3.65 -28.72 5.09
CA ARG A 444 4.59 -29.82 4.79
C ARG A 444 5.90 -29.68 5.54
N GLU A 445 6.34 -28.44 5.69
CA GLU A 445 7.52 -28.10 6.48
C GLU A 445 7.15 -27.94 7.96
N ALA A 446 6.41 -28.83 8.58
CA ALA A 446 6.16 -28.84 10.03
C ALA A 446 7.45 -28.73 10.88
N LEU A 447 8.53 -28.34 10.23
CA LEU A 447 9.76 -27.78 10.73
C LEU A 447 9.53 -26.31 11.11
N PRO A 448 10.13 -25.85 12.21
CA PRO A 448 10.00 -24.47 12.68
C PRO A 448 10.30 -23.51 11.54
N SER A 449 9.61 -22.37 11.50
CA SER A 449 9.69 -21.26 10.54
C SER A 449 11.11 -20.83 10.12
N PHE A 450 12.12 -21.40 10.70
CA PHE A 450 13.53 -21.30 10.37
C PHE A 450 13.85 -21.80 8.94
N ALA A 451 13.16 -22.84 8.44
CA ALA A 451 13.43 -23.38 7.11
C ALA A 451 12.86 -22.49 5.98
N PHE A 452 11.71 -21.82 6.20
CA PHE A 452 11.13 -20.87 5.23
C PHE A 452 12.05 -19.65 5.01
N PHE A 453 12.76 -19.20 6.06
CA PHE A 453 13.77 -18.15 5.97
C PHE A 453 15.12 -18.65 5.43
N MET A 454 15.44 -19.94 5.59
CA MET A 454 16.72 -20.51 5.16
C MET A 454 16.83 -20.77 3.67
N HIS A 455 15.75 -20.97 2.94
CA HIS A 455 15.82 -21.04 1.47
C HIS A 455 16.36 -19.73 0.86
N ARG A 456 16.46 -18.67 1.65
CA ARG A 456 17.06 -17.37 1.30
C ARG A 456 18.49 -17.16 1.83
N LYS A 457 18.96 -17.94 2.81
CA LYS A 457 20.30 -17.81 3.43
C LYS A 457 21.30 -18.86 2.97
N ILE A 458 20.92 -19.86 2.16
CA ILE A 458 21.82 -20.93 1.68
C ILE A 458 22.84 -20.43 0.60
N THR A 459 23.11 -19.15 0.54
CA THR A 459 24.27 -18.65 -0.22
C THR A 459 25.52 -18.42 0.64
N HIS A 460 25.47 -18.71 1.96
CA HIS A 460 26.66 -18.59 2.83
C HIS A 460 27.11 -19.97 3.33
N PRO A 461 28.33 -20.44 2.96
CA PRO A 461 28.86 -21.77 3.34
C PRO A 461 28.90 -22.03 4.86
N ALA A 462 29.13 -20.99 5.67
CA ALA A 462 29.18 -21.11 7.13
C ALA A 462 27.82 -21.48 7.79
N ALA A 463 26.68 -21.08 7.19
CA ALA A 463 25.36 -21.42 7.71
C ALA A 463 24.98 -22.88 7.42
N VAL A 464 25.45 -23.41 6.28
CA VAL A 464 25.26 -24.82 5.91
C VAL A 464 26.01 -25.73 6.90
N HIS A 465 27.24 -25.37 7.28
CA HIS A 465 28.02 -26.14 8.25
C HIS A 465 27.37 -26.18 9.65
N ALA A 466 26.77 -25.09 10.11
CA ALA A 466 26.09 -25.04 11.41
C ALA A 466 24.84 -25.89 11.47
N VAL A 467 24.07 -25.94 10.36
CA VAL A 467 22.83 -26.73 10.25
C VAL A 467 23.14 -28.22 10.09
N VAL A 468 24.15 -28.56 9.29
CA VAL A 468 24.64 -29.94 9.16
C VAL A 468 25.19 -30.45 10.49
N ALA A 469 25.92 -29.62 11.22
CA ALA A 469 26.46 -29.99 12.55
C ALA A 469 25.34 -30.20 13.59
N SER A 470 24.26 -29.37 13.57
CA SER A 470 23.11 -29.54 14.45
C SER A 470 22.30 -30.81 14.11
N ASN A 471 22.06 -31.05 12.82
CA ASN A 471 21.36 -32.25 12.37
C ASN A 471 22.15 -33.54 12.60
N VAL A 472 23.50 -33.52 12.49
CA VAL A 472 24.37 -34.64 12.82
C VAL A 472 24.35 -34.92 14.32
N LYS A 473 24.27 -33.89 15.17
CA LYS A 473 24.16 -34.08 16.62
C LYS A 473 22.81 -34.69 16.99
N GLN A 474 21.68 -34.23 16.42
CA GLN A 474 20.36 -34.81 16.61
C GLN A 474 20.26 -36.23 16.03
N ALA A 475 20.86 -36.50 14.88
CA ALA A 475 20.93 -37.84 14.31
C ALA A 475 21.74 -38.83 15.19
N LYS A 476 22.80 -38.36 15.82
CA LYS A 476 23.58 -39.19 16.79
C LYS A 476 22.76 -39.46 18.06
N GLU A 477 21.96 -38.52 18.55
CA GLU A 477 21.07 -38.74 19.70
C GLU A 477 19.93 -39.72 19.37
N LEU A 478 19.36 -39.66 18.15
CA LEU A 478 18.37 -40.60 17.66
C LEU A 478 18.90 -42.01 17.42
N LEU A 479 20.17 -42.13 16.99
CA LEU A 479 20.84 -43.43 16.84
C LEU A 479 21.14 -44.14 18.17
N ALA A 480 21.14 -43.40 19.28
CA ALA A 480 21.22 -43.99 20.63
C ALA A 480 19.93 -44.68 21.09
N PHE A 481 18.81 -44.50 20.36
CA PHE A 481 17.50 -45.13 20.65
C PHE A 481 16.96 -45.79 19.38
N PRO A 482 17.31 -47.05 19.09
CA PRO A 482 16.93 -47.76 17.84
C PRO A 482 15.43 -47.80 17.54
N ASP A 483 14.58 -47.88 18.56
CA ASP A 483 13.10 -47.98 18.40
C ASP A 483 12.52 -46.62 17.93
N LEU A 484 13.05 -45.50 18.37
CA LEU A 484 12.63 -44.18 17.94
C LEU A 484 13.06 -43.88 16.48
N TYR A 485 14.25 -44.40 16.11
CA TYR A 485 14.74 -44.30 14.73
C TYR A 485 13.88 -45.06 13.73
N MET A 486 13.42 -46.27 14.10
CA MET A 486 12.57 -47.09 13.24
C MET A 486 11.18 -46.49 13.06
N GLN A 487 10.64 -45.81 14.07
CA GLN A 487 9.36 -45.09 13.97
C GLN A 487 9.50 -43.83 13.09
N PHE A 488 10.57 -43.05 13.23
CA PHE A 488 10.83 -41.86 12.47
C PHE A 488 11.13 -42.15 10.98
N SER A 489 11.83 -43.23 10.69
CA SER A 489 12.15 -43.70 9.34
C SER A 489 10.90 -44.17 8.59
N LYS A 490 9.94 -44.81 9.26
CA LYS A 490 8.67 -45.27 8.67
C LYS A 490 7.73 -44.11 8.33
N GLU A 491 7.70 -43.05 9.13
CA GLU A 491 6.85 -41.88 8.89
C GLU A 491 7.37 -40.96 7.79
N ASN A 492 8.70 -40.82 7.64
CA ASN A 492 9.30 -39.79 6.78
C ASN A 492 9.96 -40.31 5.48
N LYS A 493 9.93 -41.61 5.19
CA LYS A 493 10.51 -42.21 3.97
C LYS A 493 11.98 -41.82 3.68
N PHE A 494 12.78 -41.52 4.69
CA PHE A 494 14.21 -41.26 4.53
C PHE A 494 15.02 -42.55 4.75
N VAL A 495 15.67 -43.02 3.69
CA VAL A 495 16.64 -44.12 3.75
C VAL A 495 18.02 -43.45 3.75
N PHE A 496 18.70 -43.47 4.91
CA PHE A 496 20.16 -43.25 4.94
C PHE A 496 20.84 -44.57 4.52
N GLN A 497 21.50 -44.59 3.38
CA GLN A 497 22.50 -45.61 3.11
C GLN A 497 23.79 -45.24 3.86
N PRO A 498 24.48 -46.20 4.49
CA PRO A 498 25.68 -45.97 5.31
C PRO A 498 26.87 -45.46 4.50
#